data_6c9477ab505b33d4f8b743a780fa4b01
#
_entry.id   6c9477ab505b33d4f8b743a780fa4b01
#
_cell.length_a   1.000
_cell.length_b   1.000
_cell.length_c   1.000
_cell.angle_alpha   90.00
_cell.angle_beta   90.00
_cell.angle_gamma   90.00
#
_symmetry.space_group_name_H-M   'P 1'
#
loop_
_entity.id
_entity.type
_entity.pdbx_description
1 polymer ?
#
loop_
_entity_poly.entity_id
_entity_poly.type
_entity_poly.pdbx_seq_one_letter_code
_entity_poly.pdbx_strand_id
1 'polypeptide(L)'
;MYTKRTGSGRPLVMVPGVGAAFGTWRFVLDGLAAEREVISLDLPGFGKTPLFDGQVTVERYADALEAHLREQKLEGSDLVGSSLGARLVLEMARRGLGRSVVALDPGGFWGPTQKKVFGATLGASVQLVRALRPVLPALLGNPAGRTALLAQLSARPWAVPADFALSEIRGLADAPGSSPAIKALASGPDQQGAPAGTLPGPVLLVWGKQDRVAPASQAPRAQRLFPDARLELFDSCGHFPHWDQPARTVRTILDATA
;
A
#
# COMPACT_ATOMS: atom_id res chain seq x y z
N MET A 1 10.23 11.89 7.09
CA MET A 1 8.92 11.20 7.29
C MET A 1 8.81 10.70 8.72
N TYR A 2 7.59 10.66 9.29
CA TYR A 2 7.37 10.02 10.59
C TYR A 2 7.57 8.50 10.46
N THR A 3 8.21 7.89 11.45
CA THR A 3 8.46 6.45 11.52
C THR A 3 8.13 5.91 12.90
N LYS A 4 7.63 4.67 12.93
CA LYS A 4 7.47 3.90 14.16
C LYS A 4 8.26 2.61 14.02
N ARG A 5 9.14 2.34 14.99
CA ARG A 5 9.94 1.10 15.06
C ARG A 5 9.34 0.15 16.09
N THR A 6 9.27 -1.14 15.77
CA THR A 6 8.72 -2.20 16.63
C THR A 6 9.50 -3.48 16.39
N GLY A 7 9.82 -4.24 17.44
CA GLY A 7 10.66 -5.44 17.35
C GLY A 7 12.15 -5.13 17.27
N SER A 8 12.92 -6.13 16.89
CA SER A 8 14.38 -6.06 16.75
C SER A 8 14.86 -7.01 15.66
N GLY A 9 16.12 -6.86 15.25
CA GLY A 9 16.72 -7.71 14.22
C GLY A 9 16.91 -6.99 12.89
N ARG A 10 16.83 -7.72 11.77
CA ARG A 10 17.06 -7.14 10.44
C ARG A 10 15.91 -6.17 10.07
N PRO A 11 16.24 -4.95 9.59
CA PRO A 11 15.25 -3.94 9.28
C PRO A 11 14.28 -4.38 8.16
N LEU A 12 12.98 -4.15 8.40
CA LEU A 12 11.88 -4.34 7.47
C LEU A 12 11.09 -3.04 7.39
N VAL A 13 11.25 -2.30 6.29
CA VAL A 13 10.57 -1.03 6.07
C VAL A 13 9.21 -1.27 5.45
N MET A 14 8.15 -0.71 6.06
CA MET A 14 6.77 -0.89 5.61
C MET A 14 6.16 0.44 5.15
N VAL A 15 5.78 0.49 3.87
CA VAL A 15 5.30 1.69 3.18
C VAL A 15 3.80 1.56 2.88
N PRO A 16 2.94 2.40 3.49
CA PRO A 16 1.49 2.28 3.35
C PRO A 16 0.97 2.84 2.02
N GLY A 17 -0.31 2.58 1.75
CA GLY A 17 -1.05 3.13 0.60
C GLY A 17 -1.64 4.52 0.85
N VAL A 18 -2.44 4.99 -0.11
CA VAL A 18 -3.17 6.27 -0.02
C VAL A 18 -4.17 6.23 1.14
N GLY A 19 -4.18 7.28 1.94
CA GLY A 19 -5.10 7.42 3.08
C GLY A 19 -4.68 6.65 4.33
N ALA A 20 -3.70 5.77 4.21
CA ALA A 20 -3.22 4.96 5.31
C ALA A 20 -2.00 5.59 6.00
N ALA A 21 -1.83 5.23 7.27
CA ALA A 21 -0.68 5.57 8.10
C ALA A 21 -0.06 4.28 8.68
N PHE A 22 0.96 4.40 9.52
CA PHE A 22 1.62 3.24 10.14
C PHE A 22 0.65 2.24 10.82
N GLY A 23 -0.52 2.69 11.26
CA GLY A 23 -1.55 1.87 11.91
C GLY A 23 -2.22 0.84 11.00
N THR A 24 -2.15 1.00 9.68
CA THR A 24 -2.75 0.05 8.72
C THR A 24 -2.18 -1.37 8.83
N TRP A 25 -0.96 -1.50 9.38
CA TRP A 25 -0.25 -2.76 9.56
C TRP A 25 -0.63 -3.53 10.83
N ARG A 26 -1.64 -3.03 11.57
CA ARG A 26 -2.07 -3.56 12.88
C ARG A 26 -2.13 -5.08 12.97
N PHE A 27 -2.65 -5.75 11.94
CA PHE A 27 -2.89 -7.21 11.99
C PHE A 27 -1.67 -8.07 11.63
N VAL A 28 -0.63 -7.46 11.08
CA VAL A 28 0.61 -8.15 10.70
C VAL A 28 1.81 -7.72 11.54
N LEU A 29 1.68 -6.60 12.27
CA LEU A 29 2.79 -5.96 12.97
C LEU A 29 3.46 -6.89 13.98
N ASP A 30 2.67 -7.50 14.88
CA ASP A 30 3.22 -8.34 15.96
C ASP A 30 3.91 -9.59 15.39
N GLY A 31 3.31 -10.23 14.37
CA GLY A 31 3.90 -11.39 13.72
C GLY A 31 5.21 -11.08 12.99
N LEU A 32 5.33 -9.91 12.38
CA LEU A 32 6.58 -9.46 11.74
C LEU A 32 7.61 -9.01 12.78
N ALA A 33 7.17 -8.28 13.81
CA ALA A 33 8.05 -7.74 14.85
C ALA A 33 8.65 -8.81 15.78
N ALA A 34 8.09 -10.02 15.78
CA ALA A 34 8.66 -11.17 16.48
C ALA A 34 10.01 -11.61 15.87
N GLU A 35 10.27 -11.32 14.58
CA GLU A 35 11.46 -11.76 13.85
C GLU A 35 12.26 -10.61 13.21
N ARG A 36 11.72 -9.40 13.17
CA ARG A 36 12.28 -8.24 12.45
C ARG A 36 12.16 -6.95 13.24
N GLU A 37 13.07 -6.01 12.96
CA GLU A 37 12.83 -4.61 13.29
C GLU A 37 11.91 -4.00 12.23
N VAL A 38 10.62 -3.95 12.53
CA VAL A 38 9.61 -3.36 11.64
C VAL A 38 9.63 -1.85 11.75
N ILE A 39 9.86 -1.17 10.63
CA ILE A 39 9.92 0.28 10.49
C ILE A 39 8.75 0.74 9.64
N SER A 40 7.64 1.10 10.27
CA SER A 40 6.45 1.56 9.57
C SER A 40 6.51 3.07 9.34
N LEU A 41 6.23 3.51 8.11
CA LEU A 41 6.29 4.92 7.70
C LEU A 41 4.90 5.55 7.60
N ASP A 42 4.89 6.88 7.74
CA ASP A 42 3.80 7.72 7.23
C ASP A 42 4.33 8.49 6.01
N LEU A 43 3.71 8.30 4.86
CA LEU A 43 4.06 9.05 3.64
C LEU A 43 3.65 10.53 3.77
N PRO A 44 4.27 11.44 3.00
CA PRO A 44 3.90 12.86 3.00
C PRO A 44 2.40 13.08 2.72
N GLY A 45 1.76 13.83 3.60
CA GLY A 45 0.32 14.11 3.57
C GLY A 45 -0.55 13.07 4.27
N PHE A 46 0.06 12.07 4.94
CA PHE A 46 -0.65 11.02 5.70
C PHE A 46 -0.11 10.91 7.11
N GLY A 47 -0.98 10.47 8.04
CA GLY A 47 -0.60 10.27 9.45
C GLY A 47 0.02 11.54 10.05
N LYS A 48 1.25 11.42 10.50
CA LYS A 48 2.01 12.51 11.15
C LYS A 48 3.02 13.22 10.22
N THR A 49 3.11 12.79 8.96
CA THR A 49 4.02 13.44 8.00
C THR A 49 3.27 14.55 7.23
N PRO A 50 3.74 15.81 7.28
CA PRO A 50 3.14 16.91 6.52
C PRO A 50 3.10 16.62 5.02
N LEU A 51 2.13 17.22 4.33
CA LEU A 51 2.07 17.18 2.86
C LEU A 51 3.22 17.99 2.25
N PHE A 52 3.62 17.64 1.05
CA PHE A 52 4.55 18.41 0.25
C PHE A 52 4.05 19.84 -0.02
N ASP A 53 4.98 20.78 -0.10
CA ASP A 53 4.70 22.06 -0.73
C ASP A 53 4.60 21.89 -2.25
N GLY A 54 3.62 22.53 -2.88
CA GLY A 54 3.42 22.54 -4.33
C GLY A 54 2.82 21.22 -4.88
N GLN A 55 3.17 20.87 -6.11
CA GLN A 55 2.53 19.77 -6.83
C GLN A 55 2.87 18.39 -6.23
N VAL A 56 1.86 17.57 -6.01
CA VAL A 56 2.00 16.16 -5.58
C VAL A 56 2.09 15.26 -6.81
N THR A 57 3.17 14.48 -6.91
CA THR A 57 3.38 13.48 -7.97
C THR A 57 3.88 12.17 -7.36
N VAL A 58 3.72 11.05 -8.07
CA VAL A 58 4.25 9.76 -7.63
C VAL A 58 5.77 9.78 -7.55
N GLU A 59 6.41 10.49 -8.47
CA GLU A 59 7.87 10.67 -8.49
C GLU A 59 8.36 11.37 -7.21
N ARG A 60 7.70 12.46 -6.80
CA ARG A 60 8.05 13.14 -5.53
C ARG A 60 7.87 12.26 -4.29
N TYR A 61 6.87 11.37 -4.29
CA TYR A 61 6.76 10.36 -3.23
C TYR A 61 7.95 9.39 -3.27
N ALA A 62 8.37 8.95 -4.46
CA ALA A 62 9.52 8.07 -4.61
C ALA A 62 10.82 8.76 -4.17
N ASP A 63 11.02 10.03 -4.57
CA ASP A 63 12.19 10.82 -4.17
C ASP A 63 12.25 11.04 -2.66
N ALA A 64 11.10 11.33 -2.04
CA ALA A 64 11.01 11.48 -0.59
C ALA A 64 11.30 10.17 0.15
N LEU A 65 10.81 9.03 -0.38
CA LEU A 65 11.10 7.72 0.20
C LEU A 65 12.59 7.38 0.07
N GLU A 66 13.18 7.58 -1.11
CA GLU A 66 14.61 7.36 -1.33
C GLU A 66 15.47 8.22 -0.39
N ALA A 67 15.18 9.53 -0.32
CA ALA A 67 15.90 10.44 0.57
C ALA A 67 15.80 9.98 2.03
N HIS A 68 14.61 9.55 2.47
CA HIS A 68 14.41 9.05 3.82
C HIS A 68 15.17 7.74 4.09
N LEU A 69 15.16 6.78 3.15
CA LEU A 69 15.92 5.54 3.28
C LEU A 69 17.42 5.83 3.42
N ARG A 70 17.96 6.75 2.61
CA ARG A 70 19.36 7.16 2.68
C ARG A 70 19.72 7.88 3.98
N GLU A 71 18.90 8.84 4.39
CA GLU A 71 19.08 9.57 5.65
C GLU A 71 19.10 8.64 6.87
N GLN A 72 18.23 7.61 6.87
CA GLN A 72 18.13 6.64 7.94
C GLN A 72 19.07 5.44 7.80
N LYS A 73 19.91 5.39 6.74
CA LYS A 73 20.81 4.26 6.40
C LYS A 73 20.07 2.93 6.24
N LEU A 74 18.94 2.98 5.53
CA LEU A 74 18.03 1.86 5.29
C LEU A 74 18.00 1.41 3.82
N GLU A 75 18.94 1.85 2.98
CA GLU A 75 19.01 1.55 1.53
C GLU A 75 19.06 0.04 1.24
N GLY A 76 19.73 -0.71 2.10
CA GLY A 76 19.88 -2.17 2.02
C GLY A 76 18.85 -2.95 2.84
N SER A 77 17.80 -2.32 3.36
CA SER A 77 16.74 -2.98 4.12
C SER A 77 15.77 -3.75 3.22
N ASP A 78 15.05 -4.71 3.81
CA ASP A 78 13.91 -5.32 3.14
C ASP A 78 12.75 -4.32 3.09
N LEU A 79 12.05 -4.21 1.95
CA LEU A 79 10.99 -3.24 1.72
C LEU A 79 9.66 -3.94 1.47
N VAL A 80 8.62 -3.54 2.19
CA VAL A 80 7.24 -3.99 1.96
C VAL A 80 6.38 -2.77 1.68
N GLY A 81 5.60 -2.81 0.62
CA GLY A 81 4.66 -1.75 0.31
C GLY A 81 3.25 -2.27 0.04
N SER A 82 2.24 -1.44 0.26
CA SER A 82 0.86 -1.70 -0.10
C SER A 82 0.32 -0.61 -1.02
N SER A 83 -0.37 -0.96 -2.11
CA SER A 83 -1.01 -0.03 -3.04
C SER A 83 -0.03 1.03 -3.60
N LEU A 84 -0.18 2.32 -3.24
CA LEU A 84 0.81 3.37 -3.57
C LEU A 84 2.18 2.99 -3.00
N GLY A 85 2.25 2.54 -1.74
CA GLY A 85 3.49 2.09 -1.11
C GLY A 85 4.14 0.93 -1.87
N ALA A 86 3.35 -0.02 -2.40
CA ALA A 86 3.84 -1.11 -3.23
C ALA A 86 4.46 -0.60 -4.54
N ARG A 87 3.83 0.39 -5.16
CA ARG A 87 4.39 1.08 -6.32
C ARG A 87 5.72 1.77 -5.99
N LEU A 88 5.81 2.40 -4.82
CA LEU A 88 7.03 3.10 -4.39
C LEU A 88 8.18 2.13 -4.10
N VAL A 89 7.92 1.00 -3.42
CA VAL A 89 9.00 0.02 -3.17
C VAL A 89 9.47 -0.67 -4.44
N LEU A 90 8.61 -0.87 -5.45
CA LEU A 90 9.02 -1.32 -6.79
C LEU A 90 9.91 -0.26 -7.47
N GLU A 91 9.60 1.02 -7.30
CA GLU A 91 10.46 2.10 -7.80
C GLU A 91 11.79 2.16 -7.06
N MET A 92 11.82 1.88 -5.75
CA MET A 92 13.08 1.76 -5.00
C MET A 92 13.94 0.61 -5.54
N ALA A 93 13.36 -0.57 -5.79
CA ALA A 93 14.07 -1.68 -6.42
C ALA A 93 14.67 -1.27 -7.79
N ARG A 94 13.89 -0.56 -8.63
CA ARG A 94 14.35 -0.07 -9.93
C ARG A 94 15.48 0.96 -9.81
N ARG A 95 15.53 1.71 -8.71
CA ARG A 95 16.62 2.66 -8.37
C ARG A 95 17.82 1.99 -7.68
N GLY A 96 17.82 0.67 -7.55
CA GLY A 96 18.91 -0.08 -6.92
C GLY A 96 18.88 -0.10 -5.39
N LEU A 97 17.74 0.16 -4.78
CA LEU A 97 17.53 0.16 -3.33
C LEU A 97 16.67 -1.03 -2.89
N GLY A 98 16.90 -1.46 -1.65
CA GLY A 98 16.20 -2.61 -1.06
C GLY A 98 16.92 -3.93 -1.31
N ARG A 99 17.07 -4.75 -0.25
CA ARG A 99 17.66 -6.10 -0.33
C ARG A 99 16.65 -7.09 -0.92
N SER A 100 15.41 -7.05 -0.43
CA SER A 100 14.26 -7.80 -0.95
C SER A 100 13.05 -6.87 -0.97
N VAL A 101 12.16 -7.05 -1.93
CA VAL A 101 10.97 -6.19 -2.08
C VAL A 101 9.71 -7.03 -2.16
N VAL A 102 8.71 -6.71 -1.33
CA VAL A 102 7.37 -7.29 -1.38
C VAL A 102 6.36 -6.20 -1.68
N ALA A 103 5.68 -6.30 -2.82
CA ALA A 103 4.68 -5.36 -3.29
C ALA A 103 3.29 -5.98 -3.19
N LEU A 104 2.47 -5.47 -2.24
CA LEU A 104 1.11 -5.93 -2.00
C LEU A 104 0.13 -5.08 -2.82
N ASP A 105 -0.57 -5.70 -3.76
CA ASP A 105 -1.57 -5.06 -4.64
C ASP A 105 -1.10 -3.73 -5.24
N PRO A 106 0.02 -3.74 -5.99
CA PRO A 106 0.66 -2.51 -6.43
C PRO A 106 -0.18 -1.74 -7.45
N GLY A 107 -0.30 -0.43 -7.25
CA GLY A 107 -0.84 0.49 -8.24
C GLY A 107 0.14 0.76 -9.38
N GLY A 108 -0.37 1.28 -10.51
CA GLY A 108 0.47 1.75 -11.61
C GLY A 108 0.49 0.86 -12.85
N PHE A 109 -0.21 -0.26 -12.83
CA PHE A 109 -0.28 -1.23 -13.95
C PHE A 109 -1.61 -1.19 -14.69
N TRP A 110 -2.39 -0.13 -14.51
CA TRP A 110 -3.68 0.05 -15.19
C TRP A 110 -3.55 0.19 -16.70
N GLY A 111 -4.53 -0.34 -17.43
CA GLY A 111 -4.80 0.12 -18.79
C GLY A 111 -5.49 1.51 -18.76
N PRO A 112 -5.58 2.21 -19.92
CA PRO A 112 -6.14 3.57 -19.97
C PRO A 112 -7.55 3.71 -19.36
N THR A 113 -8.44 2.74 -19.66
CA THR A 113 -9.80 2.71 -19.10
C THR A 113 -9.81 2.42 -17.61
N GLN A 114 -9.03 1.45 -17.16
CA GLN A 114 -8.92 1.11 -15.74
C GLN A 114 -8.40 2.29 -14.92
N LYS A 115 -7.46 3.05 -15.44
CA LYS A 115 -6.89 4.24 -14.79
C LYS A 115 -7.94 5.34 -14.59
N LYS A 116 -8.78 5.58 -15.59
CA LYS A 116 -9.92 6.51 -15.48
C LYS A 116 -10.93 6.03 -14.43
N VAL A 117 -11.29 4.74 -14.46
CA VAL A 117 -12.21 4.13 -13.49
C VAL A 117 -11.64 4.24 -12.07
N PHE A 118 -10.37 3.90 -11.87
CA PHE A 118 -9.67 4.06 -10.58
C PHE A 118 -9.80 5.48 -10.03
N GLY A 119 -9.44 6.49 -10.83
CA GLY A 119 -9.49 7.89 -10.38
C GLY A 119 -10.92 8.33 -10.05
N ALA A 120 -11.90 7.97 -10.87
CA ALA A 120 -13.31 8.33 -10.68
C ALA A 120 -13.90 7.63 -9.43
N THR A 121 -13.72 6.31 -9.29
CA THR A 121 -14.33 5.55 -8.20
C THR A 121 -13.71 5.90 -6.85
N LEU A 122 -12.37 5.97 -6.77
CA LEU A 122 -11.71 6.29 -5.51
C LEU A 122 -11.94 7.77 -5.11
N GLY A 123 -11.96 8.68 -6.08
CA GLY A 123 -12.33 10.07 -5.84
C GLY A 123 -13.76 10.22 -5.33
N ALA A 124 -14.72 9.52 -5.94
CA ALA A 124 -16.11 9.50 -5.47
C ALA A 124 -16.25 8.89 -4.07
N SER A 125 -15.49 7.80 -3.78
CA SER A 125 -15.46 7.18 -2.45
C SER A 125 -14.99 8.16 -1.37
N VAL A 126 -13.95 8.94 -1.62
CA VAL A 126 -13.47 9.97 -0.69
C VAL A 126 -14.56 11.03 -0.43
N GLN A 127 -15.26 11.51 -1.47
CA GLN A 127 -16.33 12.50 -1.31
C GLN A 127 -17.52 11.92 -0.53
N LEU A 128 -17.92 10.68 -0.84
CA LEU A 128 -18.99 9.98 -0.13
C LEU A 128 -18.64 9.84 1.36
N VAL A 129 -17.42 9.39 1.68
CA VAL A 129 -17.00 9.23 3.07
C VAL A 129 -16.98 10.57 3.81
N ARG A 130 -16.55 11.66 3.17
CA ARG A 130 -16.60 13.01 3.74
C ARG A 130 -18.05 13.45 4.04
N ALA A 131 -18.97 13.19 3.13
CA ALA A 131 -20.40 13.49 3.32
C ALA A 131 -21.02 12.65 4.45
N LEU A 132 -20.61 11.40 4.62
CA LEU A 132 -21.08 10.48 5.65
C LEU A 132 -20.36 10.66 7.00
N ARG A 133 -19.42 11.57 7.12
CA ARG A 133 -18.56 11.73 8.31
C ARG A 133 -19.28 11.71 9.66
N PRO A 134 -20.44 12.41 9.83
CA PRO A 134 -21.14 12.41 11.12
C PRO A 134 -21.70 11.04 11.52
N VAL A 135 -22.05 10.21 10.53
CA VAL A 135 -22.70 8.90 10.75
C VAL A 135 -21.76 7.71 10.57
N LEU A 136 -20.49 7.94 10.18
CA LEU A 136 -19.49 6.87 10.00
C LEU A 136 -19.36 5.94 11.21
N PRO A 137 -19.32 6.41 12.48
CA PRO A 137 -19.22 5.50 13.62
C PRO A 137 -20.37 4.51 13.70
N ALA A 138 -21.61 4.96 13.45
CA ALA A 138 -22.79 4.11 13.46
C ALA A 138 -22.80 3.13 12.27
N LEU A 139 -22.46 3.61 11.06
CA LEU A 139 -22.38 2.78 9.86
C LEU A 139 -21.29 1.69 10.00
N LEU A 140 -20.09 2.06 10.40
CA LEU A 140 -18.98 1.12 10.54
C LEU A 140 -19.10 0.24 11.79
N GLY A 141 -19.91 0.62 12.77
CA GLY A 141 -20.30 -0.22 13.89
C GLY A 141 -21.11 -1.45 13.47
N ASN A 142 -21.81 -1.39 12.32
CA ASN A 142 -22.64 -2.45 11.78
C ASN A 142 -21.89 -3.23 10.66
N PRO A 143 -21.93 -4.58 10.64
CA PRO A 143 -21.31 -5.39 9.57
C PRO A 143 -21.81 -5.04 8.16
N ALA A 144 -23.10 -4.73 8.00
CA ALA A 144 -23.66 -4.34 6.71
C ALA A 144 -23.10 -2.98 6.23
N GLY A 145 -22.97 -2.00 7.14
CA GLY A 145 -22.33 -0.72 6.83
C GLY A 145 -20.85 -0.86 6.48
N ARG A 146 -20.09 -1.71 7.21
CA ARG A 146 -18.70 -2.05 6.83
C ARG A 146 -18.65 -2.70 5.46
N THR A 147 -19.57 -3.62 5.16
CA THR A 147 -19.66 -4.26 3.84
C THR A 147 -19.86 -3.22 2.73
N ALA A 148 -20.77 -2.29 2.91
CA ALA A 148 -21.04 -1.24 1.92
C ALA A 148 -19.84 -0.30 1.71
N LEU A 149 -19.18 0.14 2.79
CA LEU A 149 -18.13 1.15 2.72
C LEU A 149 -16.72 0.58 2.40
N LEU A 150 -16.47 -0.69 2.73
CA LEU A 150 -15.16 -1.34 2.52
C LEU A 150 -15.17 -2.36 1.38
N ALA A 151 -16.28 -2.56 0.67
CA ALA A 151 -16.40 -3.56 -0.40
C ALA A 151 -15.36 -3.41 -1.52
N GLN A 152 -14.86 -2.18 -1.74
CA GLN A 152 -13.81 -1.92 -2.72
C GLN A 152 -12.42 -2.35 -2.21
N LEU A 153 -12.22 -2.36 -0.90
CA LEU A 153 -10.92 -2.51 -0.25
C LEU A 153 -10.65 -3.93 0.26
N SER A 154 -11.68 -4.63 0.72
CA SER A 154 -11.57 -5.94 1.37
C SER A 154 -12.52 -6.94 0.73
N ALA A 155 -12.11 -8.19 0.65
CA ALA A 155 -12.97 -9.31 0.26
C ALA A 155 -13.86 -9.78 1.43
N ARG A 156 -13.53 -9.39 2.66
CA ARG A 156 -14.24 -9.77 3.90
C ARG A 156 -14.57 -8.54 4.76
N PRO A 157 -15.21 -7.49 4.20
CA PRO A 157 -15.37 -6.20 4.86
C PRO A 157 -16.15 -6.27 6.18
N TRP A 158 -17.09 -7.22 6.30
CA TRP A 158 -17.85 -7.45 7.54
C TRP A 158 -17.00 -7.94 8.71
N ALA A 159 -15.85 -8.58 8.42
CA ALA A 159 -14.93 -9.12 9.42
C ALA A 159 -13.90 -8.09 9.92
N VAL A 160 -13.74 -6.97 9.22
CA VAL A 160 -12.82 -5.90 9.64
C VAL A 160 -13.35 -5.27 10.95
N PRO A 161 -12.54 -5.15 12.02
CA PRO A 161 -12.96 -4.52 13.27
C PRO A 161 -13.45 -3.07 13.06
N ALA A 162 -14.52 -2.68 13.75
CA ALA A 162 -15.18 -1.40 13.54
C ALA A 162 -14.29 -0.18 13.84
N ASP A 163 -13.50 -0.26 14.91
CA ASP A 163 -12.55 0.77 15.32
C ASP A 163 -11.46 0.98 14.27
N PHE A 164 -10.92 -0.12 13.74
CA PHE A 164 -9.92 -0.09 12.69
C PHE A 164 -10.51 0.44 11.37
N ALA A 165 -11.68 -0.07 10.95
CA ALA A 165 -12.38 0.42 9.77
C ALA A 165 -12.64 1.93 9.83
N LEU A 166 -13.07 2.45 11.01
CA LEU A 166 -13.30 3.87 11.21
C LEU A 166 -12.01 4.68 11.11
N SER A 167 -10.90 4.18 11.66
CA SER A 167 -9.58 4.81 11.57
C SER A 167 -9.11 4.92 10.11
N GLU A 168 -9.16 3.83 9.35
CA GLU A 168 -8.69 3.78 7.97
C GLU A 168 -9.55 4.65 7.04
N ILE A 169 -10.88 4.58 7.18
CA ILE A 169 -11.81 5.38 6.37
C ILE A 169 -11.67 6.88 6.69
N ARG A 170 -11.47 7.26 7.95
CA ARG A 170 -11.16 8.65 8.31
C ARG A 170 -9.80 9.08 7.77
N GLY A 171 -8.79 8.24 7.87
CA GLY A 171 -7.48 8.50 7.27
C GLY A 171 -7.59 8.82 5.78
N LEU A 172 -8.35 8.02 5.03
CA LEU A 172 -8.60 8.25 3.62
C LEU A 172 -9.35 9.56 3.35
N ALA A 173 -10.37 9.89 4.15
CA ALA A 173 -11.20 11.08 3.93
C ALA A 173 -10.52 12.39 4.36
N ASP A 174 -9.83 12.36 5.50
CA ASP A 174 -9.36 13.56 6.21
C ASP A 174 -7.91 13.92 5.90
N ALA A 175 -7.08 12.94 5.46
CA ALA A 175 -5.69 13.23 5.17
C ALA A 175 -5.53 14.22 3.99
N PRO A 176 -4.71 15.28 4.17
CA PRO A 176 -4.50 16.27 3.12
C PRO A 176 -3.88 15.69 1.85
N GLY A 177 -3.16 14.57 1.95
CA GLY A 177 -2.54 13.86 0.83
C GLY A 177 -3.49 13.03 -0.02
N SER A 178 -4.70 12.67 0.46
CA SER A 178 -5.56 11.69 -0.22
C SER A 178 -5.99 12.13 -1.62
N SER A 179 -6.64 13.26 -1.76
CA SER A 179 -7.10 13.73 -3.07
C SER A 179 -5.94 14.05 -4.04
N PRO A 180 -4.85 14.74 -3.62
CA PRO A 180 -3.69 14.94 -4.46
C PRO A 180 -2.99 13.63 -4.91
N ALA A 181 -2.84 12.65 -4.01
CA ALA A 181 -2.23 11.36 -4.35
C ALA A 181 -3.07 10.54 -5.32
N ILE A 182 -4.41 10.50 -5.13
CA ILE A 182 -5.33 9.86 -6.08
C ILE A 182 -5.22 10.50 -7.45
N LYS A 183 -5.19 11.84 -7.51
CA LYS A 183 -5.00 12.57 -8.77
C LYS A 183 -3.65 12.24 -9.41
N ALA A 184 -2.57 12.21 -8.64
CA ALA A 184 -1.23 11.86 -9.12
C ALA A 184 -1.17 10.45 -9.69
N LEU A 185 -1.84 9.48 -9.06
CA LEU A 185 -1.95 8.10 -9.55
C LEU A 185 -2.80 8.02 -10.82
N ALA A 186 -3.93 8.73 -10.88
CA ALA A 186 -4.88 8.66 -11.99
C ALA A 186 -4.40 9.39 -13.25
N SER A 187 -3.61 10.46 -13.12
CA SER A 187 -3.16 11.30 -14.24
C SER A 187 -1.65 11.26 -14.50
N GLY A 188 -0.86 10.74 -13.55
CA GLY A 188 0.59 10.63 -13.68
C GLY A 188 1.02 9.48 -14.61
N PRO A 189 2.33 9.27 -14.81
CA PRO A 189 2.85 8.17 -15.62
C PRO A 189 2.50 6.80 -15.01
N ASP A 190 2.51 5.75 -15.83
CA ASP A 190 2.40 4.36 -15.36
C ASP A 190 3.68 3.91 -14.65
N GLN A 191 3.62 2.77 -13.94
CA GLN A 191 4.81 2.17 -13.34
C GLN A 191 5.78 1.76 -14.44
N GLN A 192 7.02 2.19 -14.30
CA GLN A 192 8.13 1.75 -15.15
C GLN A 192 8.64 0.39 -14.66
N GLY A 193 9.02 -0.47 -15.60
CA GLY A 193 9.61 -1.76 -15.31
C GLY A 193 11.11 -1.71 -15.06
N ALA A 194 11.66 -2.87 -14.74
CA ALA A 194 13.10 -3.13 -14.65
C ALA A 194 13.45 -4.30 -15.58
N PRO A 195 14.44 -4.16 -16.47
CA PRO A 195 14.91 -5.26 -17.29
C PRO A 195 15.37 -6.46 -16.45
N ALA A 196 15.33 -7.67 -17.02
CA ALA A 196 15.84 -8.86 -16.35
C ALA A 196 17.29 -8.68 -15.93
N GLY A 197 17.63 -9.18 -14.73
CA GLY A 197 18.99 -9.13 -14.16
C GLY A 197 19.42 -7.75 -13.63
N THR A 198 18.52 -6.73 -13.59
CA THR A 198 18.89 -5.37 -13.13
C THR A 198 18.46 -5.04 -11.72
N LEU A 199 17.59 -5.86 -11.11
CA LEU A 199 17.13 -5.64 -9.74
C LEU A 199 18.23 -6.02 -8.72
N PRO A 200 18.36 -5.27 -7.60
CA PRO A 200 19.39 -5.53 -6.59
C PRO A 200 19.12 -6.80 -5.77
N GLY A 201 17.90 -7.30 -5.78
CA GLY A 201 17.49 -8.48 -5.04
C GLY A 201 16.10 -8.99 -5.45
N PRO A 202 15.60 -10.02 -4.76
CA PRO A 202 14.33 -10.65 -5.11
C PRO A 202 13.15 -9.69 -4.93
N VAL A 203 12.22 -9.76 -5.88
CA VAL A 203 10.96 -9.03 -5.85
C VAL A 203 9.80 -10.01 -5.84
N LEU A 204 8.87 -9.85 -4.91
CA LEU A 204 7.61 -10.57 -4.85
C LEU A 204 6.44 -9.63 -5.07
N LEU A 205 5.62 -9.93 -6.07
CA LEU A 205 4.33 -9.31 -6.29
C LEU A 205 3.26 -10.18 -5.63
N VAL A 206 2.51 -9.63 -4.69
CA VAL A 206 1.35 -10.29 -4.08
C VAL A 206 0.09 -9.59 -4.57
N TRP A 207 -0.93 -10.36 -4.95
CA TRP A 207 -2.17 -9.79 -5.45
C TRP A 207 -3.40 -10.51 -4.95
N GLY A 208 -4.36 -9.77 -4.39
CA GLY A 208 -5.67 -10.28 -4.04
C GLY A 208 -6.52 -10.51 -5.30
N LYS A 209 -7.02 -11.74 -5.51
CA LYS A 209 -7.85 -12.06 -6.68
C LYS A 209 -9.16 -11.26 -6.75
N GLN A 210 -9.62 -10.71 -5.63
CA GLN A 210 -10.85 -9.91 -5.52
C GLN A 210 -10.57 -8.42 -5.33
N ASP A 211 -9.35 -7.97 -5.65
CA ASP A 211 -8.99 -6.55 -5.63
C ASP A 211 -9.84 -5.77 -6.65
N ARG A 212 -10.57 -4.76 -6.16
CA ARG A 212 -11.44 -3.87 -6.95
C ARG A 212 -10.86 -2.47 -7.15
N VAL A 213 -9.70 -2.19 -6.56
CA VAL A 213 -8.95 -0.94 -6.72
C VAL A 213 -7.90 -1.08 -7.82
N ALA A 214 -7.06 -2.11 -7.70
CA ALA A 214 -6.07 -2.52 -8.68
C ALA A 214 -6.35 -3.99 -9.08
N PRO A 215 -7.29 -4.27 -9.99
CA PRO A 215 -7.72 -5.64 -10.29
C PRO A 215 -6.57 -6.56 -10.66
N ALA A 216 -6.60 -7.82 -10.17
CA ALA A 216 -5.57 -8.83 -10.42
C ALA A 216 -5.32 -9.13 -11.91
N SER A 217 -6.23 -8.71 -12.81
CA SER A 217 -6.02 -8.73 -14.26
C SER A 217 -4.81 -7.89 -14.71
N GLN A 218 -4.27 -7.04 -13.86
CA GLN A 218 -3.05 -6.25 -14.09
C GLN A 218 -1.76 -7.05 -13.80
N ALA A 219 -1.83 -8.13 -13.03
CA ALA A 219 -0.66 -8.92 -12.64
C ALA A 219 0.19 -9.42 -13.83
N PRO A 220 -0.38 -9.87 -14.95
CA PRO A 220 0.42 -10.24 -16.13
C PRO A 220 1.19 -9.06 -16.73
N ARG A 221 0.65 -7.83 -16.64
CA ARG A 221 1.38 -6.62 -17.08
C ARG A 221 2.52 -6.31 -16.12
N ALA A 222 2.30 -6.45 -14.83
CA ALA A 222 3.33 -6.25 -13.81
C ALA A 222 4.49 -7.25 -14.01
N GLN A 223 4.21 -8.53 -14.25
CA GLN A 223 5.23 -9.54 -14.53
C GLN A 223 6.03 -9.27 -15.81
N ARG A 224 5.39 -8.74 -16.87
CA ARG A 224 6.14 -8.35 -18.08
C ARG A 224 7.07 -7.17 -17.84
N LEU A 225 6.72 -6.26 -16.95
CA LEU A 225 7.53 -5.09 -16.59
C LEU A 225 8.62 -5.43 -15.56
N PHE A 226 8.40 -6.46 -14.75
CA PHE A 226 9.34 -6.99 -13.77
C PHE A 226 9.51 -8.50 -13.99
N PRO A 227 10.25 -8.93 -15.04
CA PRO A 227 10.31 -10.35 -15.43
C PRO A 227 10.93 -11.26 -14.37
N ASP A 228 11.82 -10.73 -13.53
CA ASP A 228 12.44 -11.48 -12.43
C ASP A 228 11.58 -11.56 -11.16
N ALA A 229 10.45 -10.83 -11.12
CA ALA A 229 9.58 -10.84 -9.97
C ALA A 229 8.74 -12.13 -9.92
N ARG A 230 8.68 -12.73 -8.73
CA ARG A 230 7.69 -13.78 -8.45
C ARG A 230 6.32 -13.17 -8.26
N LEU A 231 5.28 -13.88 -8.68
CA LEU A 231 3.88 -13.49 -8.46
C LEU A 231 3.20 -14.51 -7.56
N GLU A 232 2.52 -14.04 -6.53
CA GLU A 232 1.63 -14.83 -5.68
C GLU A 232 0.23 -14.23 -5.67
N LEU A 233 -0.78 -15.06 -6.00
CA LEU A 233 -2.18 -14.66 -5.97
C LEU A 233 -2.85 -15.16 -4.69
N PHE A 234 -3.54 -14.28 -3.98
CA PHE A 234 -4.29 -14.61 -2.78
C PHE A 234 -5.77 -14.79 -3.12
N ASP A 235 -6.29 -16.02 -2.94
CA ASP A 235 -7.73 -16.27 -3.02
C ASP A 235 -8.46 -15.63 -1.86
N SER A 236 -9.73 -15.24 -2.05
CA SER A 236 -10.56 -14.62 -1.02
C SER A 236 -9.89 -13.39 -0.37
N CYS A 237 -9.24 -12.57 -1.18
CA CYS A 237 -8.47 -11.41 -0.77
C CYS A 237 -8.77 -10.23 -1.69
N GLY A 238 -9.05 -9.07 -1.09
CA GLY A 238 -9.24 -7.79 -1.78
C GLY A 238 -7.93 -7.01 -1.92
N HIS A 239 -8.02 -5.68 -1.87
CA HIS A 239 -6.89 -4.76 -2.07
C HIS A 239 -5.88 -4.74 -0.92
N PHE A 240 -6.23 -5.27 0.25
CA PHE A 240 -5.36 -5.28 1.41
C PHE A 240 -5.14 -6.68 1.97
N PRO A 241 -4.17 -7.46 1.47
CA PRO A 241 -3.82 -8.80 1.98
C PRO A 241 -3.55 -8.80 3.47
N HIS A 242 -2.92 -7.76 3.99
CA HIS A 242 -2.62 -7.60 5.42
C HIS A 242 -3.86 -7.35 6.29
N TRP A 243 -5.04 -7.06 5.70
CA TRP A 243 -6.33 -7.01 6.40
C TRP A 243 -7.07 -8.34 6.27
N ASP A 244 -7.16 -8.87 5.04
CA ASP A 244 -7.99 -10.02 4.71
C ASP A 244 -7.37 -11.36 5.14
N GLN A 245 -6.05 -11.48 5.03
CA GLN A 245 -5.28 -12.70 5.31
C GLN A 245 -3.98 -12.40 6.07
N PRO A 246 -4.05 -11.81 7.28
CA PRO A 246 -2.86 -11.33 7.99
C PRO A 246 -1.83 -12.42 8.26
N ALA A 247 -2.25 -13.61 8.73
CA ALA A 247 -1.33 -14.70 9.02
C ALA A 247 -0.60 -15.23 7.77
N ARG A 248 -1.28 -15.28 6.61
CA ARG A 248 -0.64 -15.61 5.33
C ARG A 248 0.31 -14.52 4.88
N THR A 249 -0.12 -13.26 5.00
CA THR A 249 0.71 -12.11 4.63
C THR A 249 2.00 -12.05 5.45
N VAL A 250 1.94 -12.31 6.76
CA VAL A 250 3.15 -12.41 7.61
C VAL A 250 4.10 -13.48 7.09
N ARG A 251 3.63 -14.71 6.88
CA ARG A 251 4.47 -15.81 6.35
C ARG A 251 5.07 -15.45 5.00
N THR A 252 4.25 -14.97 4.06
CA THR A 252 4.70 -14.58 2.71
C THR A 252 5.78 -13.50 2.76
N ILE A 253 5.64 -12.49 3.64
CA ILE A 253 6.67 -11.45 3.81
C ILE A 253 7.96 -12.03 4.39
N LEU A 254 7.87 -12.81 5.48
CA LEU A 254 9.04 -13.40 6.12
C LEU A 254 9.79 -14.34 5.17
N ASP A 255 9.10 -15.21 4.45
CA ASP A 255 9.67 -16.13 3.47
C ASP A 255 10.35 -15.40 2.29
N ALA A 256 9.75 -14.31 1.81
CA ALA A 256 10.30 -13.53 0.70
C ALA A 256 11.48 -12.65 1.11
N THR A 257 11.65 -12.41 2.40
CA THR A 257 12.71 -11.57 2.97
C THR A 257 13.68 -12.35 3.87
N ALA A 258 13.72 -13.65 3.75
CA ALA A 258 14.57 -14.55 4.54
C ALA A 258 16.08 -14.33 4.32
#